data_f449329c4654286d485c0b75bba5b4f2
#
_entry.id   f449329c4654286d485c0b75bba5b4f2
#
_cell.length_a   1.000
_cell.length_b   1.000
_cell.length_c   1.000
_cell.angle_alpha   90.00
_cell.angle_beta   90.00
_cell.angle_gamma   90.00
#
_symmetry.space_group_name_H-M   'P 1'
#
loop_
_entity.id
_entity.type
_entity.pdbx_description
1 polymer ?
#
loop_
_entity_poly.entity_id
_entity_poly.type
_entity_poly.pdbx_seq_one_letter_code
_entity_poly.pdbx_strand_id
1 'polypeptide(L)'
;MDYIGTLLRAFDLMPSLWWLYLILTFSLSFIVLYLFNKEDLKVDKIALRSLLSQYLLLILYMTIIGRTRVIKRAEFIPFWSYIRPSLWSEILLNYVLFIPFGFLLFSSHGERNEIGKRGLDTMKCVLIGFLLSFLIEANQFVFYIGLFEFDDIIGNTLGTYIGVMIARRIVTIRRERRVHY
;
A
#
# COMPACT_ATOMS: atom_id res chain seq x y z
N MET A 1 -3.16 15.95 17.19
CA MET A 1 -1.93 15.97 16.39
C MET A 1 -2.31 16.32 14.97
N ASP A 2 -1.69 17.31 14.38
CA ASP A 2 -2.01 17.74 13.01
C ASP A 2 -1.26 16.83 12.01
N TYR A 3 -1.92 15.75 11.57
CA TYR A 3 -1.35 14.78 10.63
C TYR A 3 -1.13 15.37 9.24
N ILE A 4 -1.99 16.29 8.81
CA ILE A 4 -1.80 17.01 7.55
C ILE A 4 -0.53 17.85 7.64
N GLY A 5 -0.32 18.55 8.75
CA GLY A 5 0.90 19.28 9.01
C GLY A 5 2.13 18.38 9.18
N THR A 6 1.97 17.15 9.68
CA THR A 6 3.05 16.16 9.77
C THR A 6 3.36 15.59 8.40
N LEU A 7 2.36 15.32 7.60
CA LEU A 7 2.49 14.87 6.21
C LEU A 7 3.15 15.95 5.34
N LEU A 8 2.69 17.19 5.46
CA LEU A 8 3.30 18.33 4.76
C LEU A 8 4.75 18.56 5.21
N ARG A 9 5.03 18.48 6.53
CA ARG A 9 6.42 18.57 7.04
C ARG A 9 7.28 17.38 6.61
N ALA A 10 6.74 16.17 6.46
CA ALA A 10 7.49 15.04 5.88
C ALA A 10 7.83 15.30 4.41
N PHE A 11 6.96 15.98 3.66
CA PHE A 11 7.26 16.47 2.31
C PHE A 11 8.27 17.62 2.31
N ASP A 12 8.21 18.55 3.26
CA ASP A 12 9.15 19.67 3.40
C ASP A 12 10.55 19.21 3.85
N LEU A 13 10.63 18.12 4.63
CA LEU A 13 11.89 17.49 5.05
C LEU A 13 12.48 16.57 3.99
N MET A 14 11.74 16.24 2.94
CA MET A 14 12.29 15.52 1.79
C MET A 14 13.27 16.44 1.04
N PRO A 15 14.53 16.03 0.86
CA PRO A 15 15.47 16.80 0.06
C PRO A 15 14.87 17.07 -1.33
N SER A 16 15.21 18.21 -1.94
CA SER A 16 14.78 18.59 -3.29
C SER A 16 15.03 17.54 -4.37
N LEU A 17 15.81 16.51 -4.05
CA LEU A 17 16.17 15.38 -4.92
C LEU A 17 15.32 14.12 -4.71
N TRP A 18 14.22 14.17 -3.94
CA TRP A 18 13.39 12.98 -3.69
C TRP A 18 12.80 12.36 -4.98
N TRP A 19 12.49 13.18 -5.99
CA TRP A 19 12.08 12.71 -7.31
C TRP A 19 13.16 11.87 -7.97
N LEU A 20 14.42 12.29 -7.86
CA LEU A 20 15.56 11.53 -8.38
C LEU A 20 15.67 10.18 -7.66
N TYR A 21 15.49 10.17 -6.34
CA TYR A 21 15.46 8.94 -5.55
C TYR A 21 14.35 7.99 -6.02
N LEU A 22 13.13 8.49 -6.23
CA LEU A 22 12.02 7.68 -6.74
C LEU A 22 12.30 7.11 -8.13
N ILE A 23 12.85 7.92 -9.03
CA ILE A 23 13.22 7.48 -10.38
C ILE A 23 14.33 6.42 -10.32
N LEU A 24 15.36 6.63 -9.51
CA LEU A 24 16.48 5.70 -9.39
C LEU A 24 16.03 4.37 -8.76
N THR A 25 15.26 4.41 -7.70
CA THR A 25 14.75 3.18 -7.04
C THR A 25 13.76 2.43 -7.92
N PHE A 26 12.91 3.14 -8.69
CA PHE A 26 12.05 2.53 -9.68
C PHE A 26 12.87 1.85 -10.78
N SER A 27 13.82 2.57 -11.36
CA SER A 27 14.68 2.06 -12.41
C SER A 27 15.48 0.85 -11.94
N LEU A 28 16.05 0.92 -10.73
CA LEU A 28 16.80 -0.19 -10.15
C LEU A 28 15.90 -1.41 -9.90
N SER A 29 14.73 -1.22 -9.29
CA SER A 29 13.79 -2.33 -9.06
C SER A 29 13.27 -2.92 -10.36
N PHE A 30 13.03 -2.09 -11.37
CA PHE A 30 12.64 -2.55 -12.70
C PHE A 30 13.73 -3.40 -13.34
N ILE A 31 14.98 -2.93 -13.33
CA ILE A 31 16.14 -3.65 -13.88
C ILE A 31 16.33 -4.98 -13.15
N VAL A 32 16.32 -4.97 -11.81
CA VAL A 32 16.46 -6.19 -11.02
C VAL A 32 15.36 -7.20 -11.36
N LEU A 33 14.09 -6.79 -11.34
CA LEU A 33 12.98 -7.67 -11.68
C LEU A 33 13.04 -8.15 -13.14
N TYR A 34 13.49 -7.32 -14.06
CA TYR A 34 13.67 -7.69 -15.47
C TYR A 34 14.77 -8.75 -15.62
N LEU A 35 15.92 -8.58 -14.96
CA LEU A 35 17.03 -9.52 -15.04
C LEU A 35 16.69 -10.90 -14.44
N PHE A 36 15.96 -10.92 -13.31
CA PHE A 36 15.59 -12.16 -12.63
C PHE A 36 14.40 -12.89 -13.25
N ASN A 37 13.58 -12.22 -14.07
CA ASN A 37 12.37 -12.80 -14.64
C ASN A 37 12.41 -12.91 -16.18
N LYS A 38 13.58 -13.14 -16.75
CA LYS A 38 13.87 -13.10 -18.20
C LYS A 38 12.95 -13.96 -19.07
N GLU A 39 12.36 -15.03 -18.54
CA GLU A 39 11.71 -16.04 -19.40
C GLU A 39 10.18 -16.00 -19.40
N ASP A 40 9.51 -15.38 -18.38
CA ASP A 40 8.07 -15.60 -18.19
C ASP A 40 7.21 -14.34 -17.95
N LEU A 41 7.75 -13.14 -17.85
CA LEU A 41 6.96 -11.96 -17.49
C LEU A 41 6.94 -10.91 -18.61
N LYS A 42 5.72 -10.54 -19.00
CA LYS A 42 5.49 -9.35 -19.83
C LYS A 42 6.02 -8.11 -19.10
N VAL A 43 6.61 -7.18 -19.85
CA VAL A 43 7.19 -5.91 -19.33
C VAL A 43 6.21 -5.16 -18.43
N ASP A 44 4.91 -5.19 -18.73
CA ASP A 44 3.86 -4.57 -17.92
C ASP A 44 3.81 -5.12 -16.48
N LYS A 45 4.01 -6.43 -16.31
CA LYS A 45 4.01 -7.05 -14.97
C LYS A 45 5.26 -6.69 -14.17
N ILE A 46 6.40 -6.55 -14.85
CA ILE A 46 7.65 -6.11 -14.23
C ILE A 46 7.48 -4.66 -13.76
N ALA A 47 6.95 -3.77 -14.60
CA ALA A 47 6.69 -2.38 -14.26
C ALA A 47 5.73 -2.26 -13.05
N LEU A 48 4.63 -3.02 -13.05
CA LEU A 48 3.68 -3.02 -11.93
C LEU A 48 4.30 -3.52 -10.62
N ARG A 49 5.16 -4.52 -10.66
CA ARG A 49 5.89 -5.01 -9.47
C ARG A 49 6.90 -3.99 -8.97
N SER A 50 7.58 -3.30 -9.87
CA SER A 50 8.49 -2.21 -9.53
C SER A 50 7.73 -1.06 -8.85
N LEU A 51 6.56 -0.66 -9.36
CA LEU A 51 5.70 0.32 -8.73
C LEU A 51 5.20 -0.14 -7.36
N LEU A 52 4.81 -1.42 -7.23
CA LEU A 52 4.39 -1.97 -5.94
C LEU A 52 5.52 -1.92 -4.90
N SER A 53 6.75 -2.31 -5.28
CA SER A 53 7.89 -2.27 -4.35
C SER A 53 8.20 -0.86 -3.89
N GLN A 54 8.15 0.13 -4.79
CA GLN A 54 8.33 1.54 -4.43
C GLN A 54 7.21 2.06 -3.54
N TYR A 55 5.98 1.68 -3.85
CA TYR A 55 4.83 2.08 -3.05
C TYR A 55 4.89 1.49 -1.64
N LEU A 56 5.36 0.25 -1.49
CA LEU A 56 5.67 -0.34 -0.18
C LEU A 56 6.71 0.46 0.59
N LEU A 57 7.80 0.87 -0.06
CA LEU A 57 8.82 1.71 0.57
C LEU A 57 8.23 3.06 1.01
N LEU A 58 7.34 3.64 0.21
CA LEU A 58 6.63 4.87 0.58
C LEU A 58 5.75 4.65 1.81
N ILE A 59 4.95 3.58 1.85
CA ILE A 59 4.13 3.24 3.02
C ILE A 59 5.02 3.13 4.27
N LEU A 60 6.09 2.34 4.22
CA LEU A 60 7.00 2.15 5.35
C LEU A 60 7.67 3.46 5.79
N TYR A 61 8.05 4.31 4.83
CA TYR A 61 8.61 5.63 5.13
C TYR A 61 7.59 6.48 5.90
N MET A 62 6.36 6.61 5.38
CA MET A 62 5.31 7.44 5.96
C MET A 62 4.84 6.93 7.33
N THR A 63 4.83 5.61 7.53
CA THR A 63 4.25 5.00 8.73
C THR A 63 5.28 4.69 9.82
N ILE A 64 6.55 4.55 9.48
CA ILE A 64 7.61 4.14 10.43
C ILE A 64 8.69 5.22 10.53
N ILE A 65 9.34 5.57 9.39
CA ILE A 65 10.53 6.42 9.41
C ILE A 65 10.19 7.89 9.68
N GLY A 66 9.11 8.39 9.10
CA GLY A 66 8.66 9.79 9.22
C GLY A 66 8.00 10.14 10.58
N ARG A 67 7.96 9.20 11.54
CA ARG A 67 7.27 9.41 12.82
C ARG A 67 8.21 9.78 13.95
N THR A 68 7.72 10.65 14.86
CA THR A 68 8.40 11.03 16.10
C THR A 68 8.02 10.10 17.24
N ARG A 69 8.90 9.98 18.25
CA ARG A 69 8.63 9.14 19.42
C ARG A 69 7.43 9.67 20.22
N VAL A 70 6.58 8.76 20.66
CA VAL A 70 5.39 9.02 21.48
C VAL A 70 5.36 8.12 22.69
N ILE A 71 4.47 8.42 23.64
CA ILE A 71 4.22 7.55 24.80
C ILE A 71 3.53 6.28 24.32
N LYS A 72 3.97 5.12 24.80
CA LYS A 72 3.39 3.82 24.48
C LYS A 72 1.91 3.78 24.87
N ARG A 73 1.06 3.60 23.89
CA ARG A 73 -0.39 3.51 24.08
C ARG A 73 -0.99 2.57 23.02
N ALA A 74 -2.03 1.87 23.40
CA ALA A 74 -2.80 1.04 22.49
C ALA A 74 -4.28 1.34 22.66
N GLU A 75 -5.02 1.45 21.56
CA GLU A 75 -6.45 1.65 21.54
C GLU A 75 -7.12 0.46 20.83
N PHE A 76 -7.76 -0.38 21.63
CA PHE A 76 -8.37 -1.63 21.14
C PHE A 76 -9.88 -1.53 20.91
N ILE A 77 -10.49 -0.37 21.25
CA ILE A 77 -11.94 -0.18 21.08
C ILE A 77 -12.21 0.06 19.60
N PRO A 78 -12.88 -0.87 18.88
CA PRO A 78 -13.21 -0.67 17.47
C PRO A 78 -14.10 0.56 17.28
N PHE A 79 -13.85 1.29 16.21
CA PHE A 79 -14.62 2.47 15.80
C PHE A 79 -14.58 3.67 16.76
N TRP A 80 -13.68 3.69 17.75
CA TRP A 80 -13.54 4.80 18.66
C TRP A 80 -13.11 6.10 17.94
N SER A 81 -12.28 5.97 16.90
CA SER A 81 -11.81 7.08 16.09
C SER A 81 -12.94 7.70 15.25
N TYR A 82 -13.91 6.89 14.82
CA TYR A 82 -15.04 7.36 14.01
C TYR A 82 -16.02 8.25 14.76
N ILE A 83 -16.05 8.15 16.07
CA ILE A 83 -16.91 8.99 16.95
C ILE A 83 -16.30 10.38 17.12
N ARG A 84 -15.03 10.58 16.75
CA ARG A 84 -14.29 11.83 16.94
C ARG A 84 -14.04 12.52 15.59
N PRO A 85 -14.77 13.61 15.25
CA PRO A 85 -14.58 14.31 13.98
C PRO A 85 -13.16 14.81 13.73
N SER A 86 -12.39 15.11 14.81
CA SER A 86 -11.00 15.53 14.71
C SER A 86 -10.05 14.45 14.15
N LEU A 87 -10.46 13.17 14.15
CA LEU A 87 -9.67 12.04 13.66
C LEU A 87 -10.08 11.56 12.25
N TRP A 88 -11.11 12.14 11.65
CA TRP A 88 -11.60 11.70 10.34
C TRP A 88 -10.56 11.85 9.23
N SER A 89 -9.69 12.86 9.31
CA SER A 89 -8.58 13.00 8.36
C SER A 89 -7.58 11.85 8.44
N GLU A 90 -7.33 11.33 9.63
CA GLU A 90 -6.44 10.20 9.87
C GLU A 90 -7.05 8.92 9.31
N ILE A 91 -8.32 8.68 9.62
CA ILE A 91 -9.09 7.56 9.07
C ILE A 91 -9.05 7.59 7.54
N LEU A 92 -9.35 8.75 6.94
CA LEU A 92 -9.34 8.90 5.48
C LEU A 92 -7.95 8.62 4.88
N LEU A 93 -6.88 9.09 5.54
CA LEU A 93 -5.51 8.86 5.09
C LEU A 93 -5.14 7.38 5.06
N ASN A 94 -5.59 6.59 6.03
CA ASN A 94 -5.37 5.15 6.06
C ASN A 94 -6.03 4.46 4.86
N TYR A 95 -7.28 4.81 4.53
CA TYR A 95 -7.92 4.30 3.31
C TYR A 95 -7.15 4.70 2.06
N VAL A 96 -6.85 6.00 1.91
CA VAL A 96 -6.18 6.55 0.72
C VAL A 96 -4.79 5.94 0.53
N LEU A 97 -4.07 5.68 1.62
CA LEU A 97 -2.73 5.07 1.57
C LEU A 97 -2.78 3.60 1.11
N PHE A 98 -3.83 2.85 1.43
CA PHE A 98 -3.89 1.43 1.12
C PHE A 98 -4.70 1.08 -0.14
N ILE A 99 -5.48 2.01 -0.71
CA ILE A 99 -6.16 1.81 -2.00
C ILE A 99 -5.17 1.55 -3.15
N PRO A 100 -4.14 2.40 -3.39
CA PRO A 100 -3.15 2.13 -4.43
C PRO A 100 -2.34 0.86 -4.18
N PHE A 101 -2.07 0.54 -2.91
CA PHE A 101 -1.39 -0.71 -2.54
C PHE A 101 -2.20 -1.93 -3.00
N GLY A 102 -3.47 -2.01 -2.64
CA GLY A 102 -4.36 -3.11 -3.05
C GLY A 102 -4.51 -3.21 -4.57
N PHE A 103 -4.64 -2.06 -5.24
CA PHE A 103 -4.70 -1.98 -6.69
C PHE A 103 -3.43 -2.52 -7.35
N LEU A 104 -2.24 -2.09 -6.93
CA LEU A 104 -0.96 -2.52 -7.48
C LEU A 104 -0.69 -3.99 -7.16
N LEU A 105 -1.00 -4.44 -5.96
CA LEU A 105 -0.82 -5.84 -5.54
C LEU A 105 -1.63 -6.77 -6.43
N PHE A 106 -2.93 -6.50 -6.62
CA PHE A 106 -3.77 -7.31 -7.48
C PHE A 106 -3.37 -7.22 -8.96
N SER A 107 -3.05 -6.01 -9.46
CA SER A 107 -2.66 -5.80 -10.86
C SER A 107 -1.35 -6.50 -11.22
N SER A 108 -0.40 -6.60 -10.27
CA SER A 108 0.91 -7.22 -10.49
C SER A 108 0.92 -8.73 -10.27
N HIS A 109 0.13 -9.26 -9.35
CA HIS A 109 0.14 -10.67 -8.93
C HIS A 109 -1.22 -11.36 -9.05
N GLY A 110 -2.31 -10.59 -9.21
CA GLY A 110 -3.66 -11.13 -9.32
C GLY A 110 -3.89 -11.85 -10.64
N GLU A 111 -4.85 -12.76 -10.60
CA GLU A 111 -5.37 -13.57 -11.69
C GLU A 111 -4.39 -14.40 -12.55
N ARG A 112 -4.98 -15.38 -13.18
CA ARG A 112 -4.35 -16.39 -14.04
C ARG A 112 -3.36 -15.77 -15.01
N ASN A 113 -2.10 -16.07 -14.87
CA ASN A 113 -1.15 -15.94 -15.96
C ASN A 113 -1.58 -16.90 -17.09
N GLU A 114 -1.35 -16.51 -18.32
CA GLU A 114 -1.61 -17.33 -19.53
C GLU A 114 -0.98 -18.74 -19.46
N ILE A 115 -0.05 -18.98 -18.53
CA ILE A 115 0.68 -20.22 -18.26
C ILE A 115 -0.04 -21.13 -17.22
N GLY A 116 -1.27 -20.79 -16.78
CA GLY A 116 -2.05 -21.64 -15.87
C GLY A 116 -1.66 -21.55 -14.38
N LYS A 117 -0.68 -20.76 -13.99
CA LYS A 117 -0.34 -20.52 -12.59
C LYS A 117 -1.41 -19.65 -11.93
N ARG A 118 -1.95 -20.09 -10.80
CA ARG A 118 -2.91 -19.31 -9.99
C ARG A 118 -2.23 -18.08 -9.44
N GLY A 119 -2.68 -16.90 -9.84
CA GLY A 119 -2.30 -15.63 -9.19
C GLY A 119 -2.94 -15.47 -7.80
N LEU A 120 -2.68 -14.34 -7.16
CA LEU A 120 -3.34 -13.98 -5.91
C LEU A 120 -4.83 -13.71 -6.17
N ASP A 121 -5.70 -14.34 -5.40
CA ASP A 121 -7.12 -14.01 -5.36
C ASP A 121 -7.40 -12.79 -4.46
N THR A 122 -8.61 -12.28 -4.51
CA THR A 122 -9.02 -11.12 -3.72
C THR A 122 -8.74 -11.30 -2.23
N MET A 123 -9.07 -12.48 -1.67
CA MET A 123 -8.92 -12.74 -0.25
C MET A 123 -7.44 -12.74 0.18
N LYS A 124 -6.56 -13.32 -0.62
CA LYS A 124 -5.12 -13.30 -0.35
C LYS A 124 -4.53 -11.90 -0.39
N CYS A 125 -4.95 -11.07 -1.36
CA CYS A 125 -4.53 -9.68 -1.43
C CYS A 125 -4.98 -8.90 -0.18
N VAL A 126 -6.23 -9.08 0.26
CA VAL A 126 -6.75 -8.44 1.47
C VAL A 126 -6.03 -8.93 2.72
N LEU A 127 -5.75 -10.23 2.81
CA LEU A 127 -4.97 -10.79 3.92
C LEU A 127 -3.55 -10.21 3.97
N ILE A 128 -2.90 -10.02 2.82
CA ILE A 128 -1.58 -9.38 2.76
C ILE A 128 -1.68 -7.92 3.25
N GLY A 129 -2.72 -7.18 2.86
CA GLY A 129 -2.96 -5.81 3.35
C GLY A 129 -3.19 -5.77 4.86
N PHE A 130 -4.01 -6.68 5.39
CA PHE A 130 -4.22 -6.83 6.82
C PHE A 130 -2.92 -7.13 7.58
N LEU A 131 -2.13 -8.09 7.11
CA LEU A 131 -0.86 -8.45 7.75
C LEU A 131 0.15 -7.31 7.71
N LEU A 132 0.24 -6.60 6.57
CA LEU A 132 1.10 -5.43 6.45
C LEU A 132 0.68 -4.34 7.45
N SER A 133 -0.61 -4.02 7.52
CA SER A 133 -1.13 -3.04 8.47
C SER A 133 -0.87 -3.44 9.92
N PHE A 134 -1.15 -4.69 10.27
CA PHE A 134 -0.87 -5.22 11.60
C PHE A 134 0.62 -5.10 11.97
N LEU A 135 1.52 -5.43 11.04
CA LEU A 135 2.96 -5.30 11.25
C LEU A 135 3.39 -3.84 11.44
N ILE A 136 2.79 -2.90 10.70
CA ILE A 136 3.04 -1.46 10.87
C ILE A 136 2.64 -1.04 12.29
N GLU A 137 1.41 -1.32 12.72
CA GLU A 137 0.91 -0.98 14.05
C GLU A 137 1.73 -1.61 15.16
N ALA A 138 2.10 -2.89 15.01
CA ALA A 138 2.97 -3.59 15.96
C ALA A 138 4.36 -2.93 16.07
N ASN A 139 4.96 -2.54 14.94
CA ASN A 139 6.24 -1.82 14.95
C ASN A 139 6.12 -0.45 15.61
N GLN A 140 5.08 0.32 15.31
CA GLN A 140 4.83 1.62 15.94
C GLN A 140 4.73 1.50 17.45
N PHE A 141 4.01 0.49 17.92
CA PHE A 141 3.87 0.21 19.35
C PHE A 141 5.19 -0.21 20.00
N VAL A 142 5.93 -1.15 19.38
CA VAL A 142 7.20 -1.66 19.93
C VAL A 142 8.26 -0.58 20.01
N PHE A 143 8.38 0.24 18.97
CA PHE A 143 9.43 1.28 18.88
C PHE A 143 9.02 2.63 19.44
N TYR A 144 7.82 2.76 20.04
CA TYR A 144 7.30 4.03 20.61
C TYR A 144 7.22 5.17 19.58
N ILE A 145 6.88 4.85 18.32
CA ILE A 145 6.76 5.82 17.23
C ILE A 145 5.32 6.05 16.78
N GLY A 146 4.36 5.44 17.44
CA GLY A 146 2.93 5.59 17.17
C GLY A 146 2.09 4.92 18.25
N LEU A 147 0.77 5.10 18.13
CA LEU A 147 -0.22 4.36 18.92
C LEU A 147 -0.54 3.08 18.17
N PHE A 148 -0.82 1.99 18.89
CA PHE A 148 -1.43 0.81 18.28
C PHE A 148 -2.93 1.05 18.19
N GLU A 149 -3.45 1.25 16.99
CA GLU A 149 -4.86 1.56 16.78
C GLU A 149 -5.54 0.48 15.92
N PHE A 150 -6.56 -0.15 16.51
CA PHE A 150 -7.30 -1.19 15.81
C PHE A 150 -8.07 -0.64 14.58
N ASP A 151 -8.52 0.61 14.67
CA ASP A 151 -9.21 1.30 13.58
C ASP A 151 -8.33 1.50 12.36
N ASP A 152 -7.03 1.71 12.55
CA ASP A 152 -6.06 1.84 11.47
C ASP A 152 -5.90 0.53 10.71
N ILE A 153 -5.89 -0.61 11.43
CA ILE A 153 -5.86 -1.93 10.80
C ILE A 153 -7.11 -2.16 9.95
N ILE A 154 -8.28 -1.78 10.47
CA ILE A 154 -9.54 -1.87 9.74
C ILE A 154 -9.50 -0.98 8.48
N GLY A 155 -9.14 0.30 8.63
CA GLY A 155 -9.08 1.27 7.54
C GLY A 155 -8.15 0.84 6.42
N ASN A 156 -6.94 0.42 6.76
CA ASN A 156 -5.94 -0.05 5.82
C ASN A 156 -6.37 -1.34 5.08
N THR A 157 -7.01 -2.27 5.81
CA THR A 157 -7.55 -3.50 5.22
C THR A 157 -8.69 -3.21 4.24
N LEU A 158 -9.61 -2.33 4.61
CA LEU A 158 -10.71 -1.89 3.74
C LEU A 158 -10.17 -1.10 2.52
N GLY A 159 -9.18 -0.24 2.71
CA GLY A 159 -8.49 0.44 1.62
C GLY A 159 -7.88 -0.55 0.63
N THR A 160 -7.19 -1.58 1.13
CA THR A 160 -6.66 -2.67 0.29
C THR A 160 -7.78 -3.36 -0.48
N TYR A 161 -8.89 -3.71 0.17
CA TYR A 161 -10.04 -4.35 -0.46
C TYR A 161 -10.62 -3.49 -1.60
N ILE A 162 -10.84 -2.20 -1.35
CA ILE A 162 -11.32 -1.25 -2.37
C ILE A 162 -10.36 -1.21 -3.56
N GLY A 163 -9.06 -1.10 -3.33
CA GLY A 163 -8.04 -1.10 -4.39
C GLY A 163 -8.06 -2.37 -5.24
N VAL A 164 -8.18 -3.53 -4.60
CA VAL A 164 -8.31 -4.84 -5.29
C VAL A 164 -9.58 -4.87 -6.14
N MET A 165 -10.71 -4.39 -5.63
CA MET A 165 -11.98 -4.39 -6.37
C MET A 165 -11.92 -3.49 -7.60
N ILE A 166 -11.28 -2.32 -7.50
CA ILE A 166 -11.03 -1.42 -8.64
C ILE A 166 -10.19 -2.13 -9.69
N ALA A 167 -9.06 -2.73 -9.30
CA ALA A 167 -8.17 -3.45 -10.22
C ALA A 167 -8.90 -4.60 -10.92
N ARG A 168 -9.65 -5.40 -10.16
CA ARG A 168 -10.44 -6.51 -10.69
C ARG A 168 -11.47 -6.04 -11.71
N ARG A 169 -12.19 -4.96 -11.43
CA ARG A 169 -13.17 -4.39 -12.37
C ARG A 169 -12.53 -3.97 -13.68
N ILE A 170 -11.38 -3.30 -13.63
CA ILE A 170 -10.64 -2.88 -14.83
C ILE A 170 -10.21 -4.09 -15.66
N VAL A 171 -9.69 -5.15 -15.02
CA VAL A 171 -9.30 -6.38 -15.72
C VAL A 171 -10.49 -7.03 -16.40
N THR A 172 -11.64 -7.11 -15.73
CA THR A 172 -12.87 -7.69 -16.30
C THR A 172 -13.32 -6.92 -17.55
N ILE A 173 -13.42 -5.59 -17.47
CA ILE A 173 -13.82 -4.74 -18.61
C ILE A 173 -12.87 -4.89 -19.79
N ARG A 174 -11.56 -4.98 -19.55
CA ARG A 174 -10.56 -5.19 -20.62
C ARG A 174 -10.72 -6.55 -21.30
N ARG A 175 -11.12 -7.59 -20.56
CA ARG A 175 -11.37 -8.92 -21.14
C ARG A 175 -12.62 -8.92 -22.00
N GLU A 176 -13.73 -8.36 -21.51
CA GLU A 176 -14.97 -8.26 -22.27
C GLU A 176 -14.76 -7.58 -23.62
N ARG A 177 -14.02 -6.47 -23.63
CA ARG A 177 -13.67 -5.76 -24.89
C ARG A 177 -12.85 -6.59 -25.88
N ARG A 178 -11.98 -7.48 -25.40
CA ARG A 178 -11.15 -8.33 -26.28
C ARG A 178 -11.93 -9.49 -26.91
N VAL A 179 -13.07 -9.86 -26.37
CA VAL A 179 -13.93 -10.95 -26.91
C VAL A 179 -14.84 -10.42 -28.01
N HIS A 180 -15.09 -9.10 -28.08
CA HIS A 180 -15.98 -8.48 -29.06
C HIS A 180 -15.25 -7.89 -30.28
N TYR A 181 -13.95 -8.08 -30.37
CA TYR A 181 -13.11 -7.75 -31.53
C TYR A 181 -12.30 -8.98 -31.97
#